data_a4f9054729161275a2c5f758047c67bf
#
_entry.id   a4f9054729161275a2c5f758047c67bf
#
_cell.length_a   1.000
_cell.length_b   1.000
_cell.length_c   1.000
_cell.angle_alpha   90.00
_cell.angle_beta   90.00
_cell.angle_gamma   90.00
#
_symmetry.space_group_name_H-M   'P 1'
#
loop_
_entity.id
_entity.type
_entity.pdbx_description
1 polymer ?
#
loop_
_entity_poly.entity_id
_entity_poly.type
_entity_poly.pdbx_seq_one_letter_code
_entity_poly.pdbx_strand_id
1 'polypeptide(L)'
;MACGSVEPPPPDVPAPTTATVEPSASSTSENMSTSKGSPDDQAFQRLGERFLARYLELSPVDATRLGEHRHDARWTDWSEAGEATRRQFLAQTRADLEKIHRDGLSVQNRIDAAILQNQLDFEQFSLDDLRETVVNPAAYTALLGDGLDPLLTRDFAPIEERMQSLRGRLQAIPSVVAAAKKRLASPSRVHTETAIEQNKGLIALCKSGFPEQLGKVSPSVRRDVEGAAKTAVASLEEFQAFLEKDLLPRATGDFRIGKARFEKKLRFTL
;
A
#
# COMPACT_ATOMS: atom_id res chain seq x y z
N MET A 1 -23.51 -61.77 0.53
CA MET A 1 -22.63 -62.12 -0.58
C MET A 1 -22.54 -60.96 -1.51
N ALA A 2 -21.42 -60.26 -1.45
CA ALA A 2 -21.09 -59.13 -2.34
C ALA A 2 -19.67 -59.39 -2.87
N CYS A 3 -19.60 -59.66 -4.19
CA CYS A 3 -18.34 -59.86 -4.90
C CYS A 3 -17.59 -58.54 -5.01
N GLY A 4 -16.40 -58.48 -4.43
CA GLY A 4 -15.45 -57.40 -4.68
C GLY A 4 -14.70 -57.66 -5.99
N SER A 5 -14.79 -56.72 -6.91
CA SER A 5 -13.96 -56.69 -8.13
C SER A 5 -12.60 -56.10 -7.79
N VAL A 6 -11.55 -56.90 -7.96
CA VAL A 6 -10.15 -56.47 -7.82
C VAL A 6 -9.72 -55.96 -9.18
N GLU A 7 -9.32 -54.66 -9.20
CA GLU A 7 -8.77 -53.99 -10.37
C GLU A 7 -7.29 -54.40 -10.55
N PRO A 8 -6.81 -54.72 -11.77
CA PRO A 8 -5.44 -55.15 -11.99
C PRO A 8 -4.48 -53.94 -11.89
N PRO A 9 -3.21 -54.15 -11.50
CA PRO A 9 -2.21 -53.08 -11.39
C PRO A 9 -1.82 -52.52 -12.78
N PRO A 10 -1.42 -51.24 -12.86
CA PRO A 10 -0.98 -50.63 -14.10
C PRO A 10 0.35 -51.21 -14.60
N PRO A 11 0.60 -51.19 -15.93
CA PRO A 11 1.80 -51.75 -16.51
C PRO A 11 3.07 -50.94 -16.15
N ASP A 12 4.16 -51.67 -15.96
CA ASP A 12 5.50 -51.12 -15.70
C ASP A 12 5.96 -50.17 -16.83
N VAL A 13 6.24 -48.94 -16.48
CA VAL A 13 6.88 -47.95 -17.35
C VAL A 13 8.41 -48.10 -17.17
N PRO A 14 9.19 -48.34 -18.23
CA PRO A 14 10.64 -48.46 -18.11
C PRO A 14 11.26 -47.09 -17.75
N ALA A 15 12.21 -47.11 -16.81
CA ALA A 15 12.94 -45.97 -16.36
C ALA A 15 13.73 -45.27 -17.50
N PRO A 16 13.82 -43.94 -17.54
CA PRO A 16 14.62 -43.27 -18.55
C PRO A 16 16.10 -43.52 -18.34
N THR A 17 16.76 -43.95 -19.41
CA THR A 17 18.20 -44.12 -19.47
C THR A 17 18.89 -42.77 -19.35
N THR A 18 19.66 -42.58 -18.29
CA THR A 18 20.53 -41.39 -18.10
C THR A 18 21.69 -41.46 -19.09
N ALA A 19 21.61 -40.64 -20.16
CA ALA A 19 22.75 -40.38 -21.00
C ALA A 19 23.66 -39.36 -20.24
N THR A 20 24.82 -39.84 -19.88
CA THR A 20 25.88 -38.99 -19.32
C THR A 20 26.41 -38.07 -20.42
N VAL A 21 26.03 -36.80 -20.34
CA VAL A 21 26.61 -35.73 -21.18
C VAL A 21 27.83 -35.19 -20.43
N GLU A 22 29.01 -35.46 -20.94
CA GLU A 22 30.23 -34.82 -20.48
C GLU A 22 30.15 -33.28 -20.70
N PRO A 23 30.51 -32.45 -19.72
CA PRO A 23 30.54 -31.02 -19.93
C PRO A 23 31.78 -30.65 -20.77
N SER A 24 31.58 -30.31 -22.02
CA SER A 24 32.57 -29.61 -22.83
C SER A 24 32.78 -28.21 -22.24
N ALA A 25 33.90 -28.06 -21.57
CA ALA A 25 34.34 -26.78 -21.03
C ALA A 25 34.75 -25.85 -22.17
N SER A 26 33.82 -25.07 -22.70
CA SER A 26 34.12 -23.86 -23.45
C SER A 26 33.94 -22.68 -22.49
N SER A 27 35.03 -22.31 -21.84
CA SER A 27 35.15 -21.11 -21.06
C SER A 27 35.12 -19.88 -21.98
N THR A 28 33.91 -19.44 -22.33
CA THR A 28 33.73 -18.05 -22.74
C THR A 28 33.35 -17.29 -21.47
N SER A 29 34.38 -16.84 -20.76
CA SER A 29 34.23 -15.77 -19.78
C SER A 29 33.81 -14.52 -20.56
N GLU A 30 32.50 -14.37 -20.75
CA GLU A 30 31.91 -13.06 -21.04
C GLU A 30 32.26 -12.18 -19.84
N ASN A 31 33.25 -11.37 -20.06
CA ASN A 31 33.61 -10.24 -19.25
C ASN A 31 32.37 -9.38 -19.12
N MET A 32 31.54 -9.59 -18.08
CA MET A 32 30.55 -8.61 -17.64
C MET A 32 31.36 -7.40 -17.16
N SER A 33 31.86 -6.66 -18.14
CA SER A 33 32.32 -5.30 -17.94
C SER A 33 31.14 -4.57 -17.33
N THR A 34 31.17 -4.26 -16.06
CA THR A 34 30.33 -3.26 -15.42
C THR A 34 30.65 -1.94 -16.06
N SER A 35 30.12 -1.69 -17.26
CA SER A 35 30.16 -0.38 -17.87
C SER A 35 29.44 0.55 -16.89
N LYS A 36 30.20 1.45 -16.25
CA LYS A 36 29.58 2.56 -15.53
C LYS A 36 28.61 3.21 -16.52
N GLY A 37 27.30 3.10 -16.24
CA GLY A 37 26.27 3.65 -17.12
C GLY A 37 26.55 5.11 -17.46
N SER A 38 25.94 5.62 -18.50
CA SER A 38 26.10 7.02 -18.92
C SER A 38 25.89 8.00 -17.75
N PRO A 39 26.34 9.24 -17.84
CA PRO A 39 26.02 10.26 -16.83
C PRO A 39 24.52 10.40 -16.60
N ASP A 40 23.71 10.28 -17.66
CA ASP A 40 22.24 10.32 -17.56
C ASP A 40 21.67 9.07 -16.87
N ASP A 41 22.23 7.87 -17.12
CA ASP A 41 21.85 6.65 -16.39
C ASP A 41 22.12 6.79 -14.89
N GLN A 42 23.28 7.30 -14.52
CA GLN A 42 23.61 7.54 -13.11
C GLN A 42 22.72 8.62 -12.47
N ALA A 43 22.38 9.66 -13.22
CA ALA A 43 21.47 10.70 -12.76
C ALA A 43 20.07 10.14 -12.52
N PHE A 44 19.58 9.31 -13.45
CA PHE A 44 18.28 8.65 -13.34
C PHE A 44 18.23 7.66 -12.16
N GLN A 45 19.25 6.82 -11.98
CA GLN A 45 19.32 5.90 -10.84
C GLN A 45 19.24 6.65 -9.50
N ARG A 46 20.03 7.73 -9.35
CA ARG A 46 19.94 8.57 -8.14
C ARG A 46 18.57 9.23 -7.96
N LEU A 47 17.91 9.62 -9.05
CA LEU A 47 16.54 10.14 -9.00
C LEU A 47 15.57 9.06 -8.52
N GLY A 48 15.65 7.85 -9.07
CA GLY A 48 14.83 6.70 -8.71
C GLY A 48 14.95 6.33 -7.22
N GLU A 49 16.20 6.27 -6.72
CA GLU A 49 16.47 6.00 -5.30
C GLU A 49 15.83 7.06 -4.39
N ARG A 50 16.01 8.34 -4.70
CA ARG A 50 15.39 9.44 -3.94
C ARG A 50 13.86 9.43 -4.03
N PHE A 51 13.33 9.14 -5.22
CA PHE A 51 11.88 9.02 -5.42
C PHE A 51 11.31 7.90 -4.54
N LEU A 52 11.86 6.69 -4.62
CA LEU A 52 11.39 5.54 -3.85
C LEU A 52 11.47 5.80 -2.34
N ALA A 53 12.61 6.31 -1.86
CA ALA A 53 12.78 6.62 -0.44
C ALA A 53 11.72 7.62 0.06
N ARG A 54 11.49 8.70 -0.70
CA ARG A 54 10.52 9.73 -0.31
C ARG A 54 9.08 9.27 -0.52
N TYR A 55 8.79 8.53 -1.57
CA TYR A 55 7.47 7.95 -1.82
C TYR A 55 7.02 7.05 -0.66
N LEU A 56 7.89 6.13 -0.23
CA LEU A 56 7.62 5.21 0.88
C LEU A 56 7.49 5.96 2.23
N GLU A 57 8.28 7.01 2.44
CA GLU A 57 8.14 7.87 3.61
C GLU A 57 6.80 8.61 3.66
N LEU A 58 6.29 9.07 2.51
CA LEU A 58 5.00 9.76 2.37
C LEU A 58 3.81 8.79 2.32
N SER A 59 4.06 7.49 2.11
CA SER A 59 3.06 6.44 2.01
C SER A 59 3.35 5.28 2.98
N PRO A 60 3.38 5.52 4.30
CA PRO A 60 3.77 4.51 5.30
C PRO A 60 2.96 3.22 5.25
N VAL A 61 1.67 3.30 4.91
CA VAL A 61 0.80 2.11 4.79
C VAL A 61 1.21 1.25 3.60
N ASP A 62 1.47 1.88 2.45
CA ASP A 62 1.97 1.18 1.27
C ASP A 62 3.39 0.65 1.50
N ALA A 63 4.25 1.41 2.19
CA ALA A 63 5.59 0.99 2.56
C ALA A 63 5.56 -0.35 3.32
N THR A 64 4.73 -0.46 4.37
CA THR A 64 4.54 -1.72 5.13
C THR A 64 4.10 -2.87 4.21
N ARG A 65 3.18 -2.62 3.27
CA ARG A 65 2.69 -3.64 2.32
C ARG A 65 3.76 -4.12 1.36
N LEU A 66 4.66 -3.22 0.96
CA LEU A 66 5.80 -3.48 0.08
C LEU A 66 7.04 -4.06 0.79
N GLY A 67 7.00 -4.22 2.11
CA GLY A 67 8.10 -4.77 2.90
C GLY A 67 9.12 -3.74 3.40
N GLU A 68 8.81 -2.44 3.32
CA GLU A 68 9.60 -1.38 3.91
C GLU A 68 9.01 -0.99 5.27
N HIS A 69 9.71 -1.36 6.35
CA HIS A 69 9.18 -1.33 7.72
C HIS A 69 9.63 -0.13 8.58
N ARG A 70 10.46 0.76 8.04
CA ARG A 70 10.94 1.95 8.76
C ARG A 70 9.84 2.93 9.19
N HIS A 71 8.66 2.83 8.57
CA HIS A 71 7.56 3.76 8.76
C HIS A 71 6.30 3.10 9.36
N ASP A 72 6.39 1.88 9.87
CA ASP A 72 5.26 1.05 10.31
C ASP A 72 4.39 1.67 11.41
N ALA A 73 4.95 2.57 12.22
CA ALA A 73 4.20 3.26 13.27
C ALA A 73 3.41 4.50 12.77
N ARG A 74 3.48 4.83 11.47
CA ARG A 74 2.94 6.07 10.92
C ARG A 74 1.78 5.80 9.96
N TRP A 75 0.95 6.84 9.76
CA TRP A 75 -0.07 6.88 8.71
C TRP A 75 0.38 7.74 7.52
N THR A 76 -0.18 7.44 6.35
CA THR A 76 -0.17 8.38 5.23
C THR A 76 -0.94 9.63 5.65
N ASP A 77 -0.32 10.79 5.51
CA ASP A 77 -0.95 12.06 5.90
C ASP A 77 -1.88 12.54 4.77
N TRP A 78 -3.17 12.38 4.99
CA TRP A 78 -4.24 12.84 4.09
C TRP A 78 -4.83 14.19 4.52
N SER A 79 -4.17 14.93 5.39
CA SER A 79 -4.50 16.32 5.66
C SER A 79 -4.20 17.23 4.44
N GLU A 80 -4.67 18.47 4.49
CA GLU A 80 -4.33 19.48 3.47
C GLU A 80 -2.81 19.73 3.38
N ALA A 81 -2.13 19.70 4.53
CA ALA A 81 -0.68 19.85 4.60
C ALA A 81 0.05 18.65 4.00
N GLY A 82 -0.43 17.42 4.28
CA GLY A 82 0.09 16.18 3.68
C GLY A 82 -0.10 16.18 2.17
N GLU A 83 -1.27 16.59 1.67
CA GLU A 83 -1.51 16.73 0.23
C GLU A 83 -0.58 17.78 -0.40
N ALA A 84 -0.41 18.93 0.22
CA ALA A 84 0.52 19.96 -0.28
C ALA A 84 1.97 19.43 -0.36
N THR A 85 2.40 18.69 0.66
CA THR A 85 3.71 18.03 0.68
C THR A 85 3.85 17.01 -0.45
N ARG A 86 2.83 16.19 -0.70
CA ARG A 86 2.81 15.23 -1.81
C ARG A 86 2.87 15.94 -3.16
N ARG A 87 2.10 17.01 -3.37
CA ARG A 87 2.13 17.83 -4.60
C ARG A 87 3.52 18.43 -4.86
N GLN A 88 4.16 18.97 -3.84
CA GLN A 88 5.52 19.49 -3.95
C GLN A 88 6.52 18.38 -4.33
N PHE A 89 6.42 17.22 -3.71
CA PHE A 89 7.26 16.07 -4.03
C PHE A 89 7.11 15.62 -5.50
N LEU A 90 5.86 15.51 -5.99
CA LEU A 90 5.59 15.14 -7.38
C LEU A 90 6.15 16.17 -8.37
N ALA A 91 5.93 17.46 -8.09
CA ALA A 91 6.42 18.56 -8.92
C ALA A 91 7.96 18.58 -8.98
N GLN A 92 8.63 18.42 -7.84
CA GLN A 92 10.08 18.37 -7.78
C GLN A 92 10.65 17.18 -8.53
N THR A 93 10.05 15.99 -8.35
CA THR A 93 10.49 14.76 -9.05
C THR A 93 10.33 14.91 -10.56
N ARG A 94 9.22 15.49 -11.03
CA ARG A 94 8.97 15.78 -12.45
C ARG A 94 10.03 16.72 -13.01
N ALA A 95 10.29 17.82 -12.33
CA ALA A 95 11.32 18.79 -12.74
C ALA A 95 12.73 18.18 -12.79
N ASP A 96 13.03 17.24 -11.87
CA ASP A 96 14.33 16.55 -11.88
C ASP A 96 14.40 15.50 -13.01
N LEU A 97 13.29 14.82 -13.32
CA LEU A 97 13.23 13.87 -14.44
C LEU A 97 13.38 14.60 -15.81
N GLU A 98 12.82 15.80 -15.96
CA GLU A 98 12.92 16.60 -17.17
C GLU A 98 14.35 17.08 -17.49
N LYS A 99 15.24 17.14 -16.47
CA LYS A 99 16.66 17.49 -16.66
C LYS A 99 17.49 16.36 -17.25
N ILE A 100 16.98 15.14 -17.24
CA ILE A 100 17.70 13.94 -17.72
C ILE A 100 17.44 13.77 -19.22
N HIS A 101 18.50 13.72 -20.03
CA HIS A 101 18.39 13.54 -21.46
C HIS A 101 18.04 12.07 -21.79
N ARG A 102 16.88 11.86 -22.35
CA ARG A 102 16.36 10.50 -22.65
C ARG A 102 17.24 9.74 -23.64
N ASP A 103 17.89 10.42 -24.58
CA ASP A 103 18.79 9.80 -25.54
C ASP A 103 20.08 9.29 -24.90
N GLY A 104 20.46 9.84 -23.76
CA GLY A 104 21.61 9.38 -22.96
C GLY A 104 21.31 8.19 -22.07
N LEU A 105 20.04 7.77 -21.94
CA LEU A 105 19.65 6.64 -21.12
C LEU A 105 19.83 5.31 -21.87
N SER A 106 20.23 4.27 -21.13
CA SER A 106 20.15 2.89 -21.57
C SER A 106 18.69 2.49 -21.88
N VAL A 107 18.50 1.40 -22.62
CA VAL A 107 17.15 0.90 -22.93
C VAL A 107 16.35 0.64 -21.66
N GLN A 108 16.96 0.02 -20.65
CA GLN A 108 16.29 -0.25 -19.38
C GLN A 108 15.88 1.04 -18.67
N ASN A 109 16.80 1.99 -18.50
CA ASN A 109 16.48 3.25 -17.82
C ASN A 109 15.49 4.13 -18.59
N ARG A 110 15.40 4.00 -19.91
CA ARG A 110 14.32 4.65 -20.69
C ARG A 110 12.94 4.09 -20.36
N ILE A 111 12.86 2.76 -20.18
CA ILE A 111 11.62 2.10 -19.75
C ILE A 111 11.25 2.54 -18.34
N ASP A 112 12.20 2.49 -17.42
CA ASP A 112 11.98 2.87 -16.02
C ASP A 112 11.60 4.36 -15.88
N ALA A 113 12.20 5.23 -16.70
CA ALA A 113 11.83 6.65 -16.78
C ALA A 113 10.40 6.86 -17.32
N ALA A 114 9.96 6.03 -18.26
CA ALA A 114 8.57 6.07 -18.74
C ALA A 114 7.60 5.57 -17.66
N ILE A 115 7.96 4.54 -16.90
CA ILE A 115 7.18 4.04 -15.76
C ILE A 115 7.08 5.13 -14.68
N LEU A 116 8.19 5.76 -14.31
CA LEU A 116 8.19 6.85 -13.34
C LEU A 116 7.32 8.02 -13.81
N GLN A 117 7.42 8.41 -15.09
CA GLN A 117 6.56 9.47 -15.65
C GLN A 117 5.09 9.10 -15.54
N ASN A 118 4.71 7.87 -15.92
CA ASN A 118 3.34 7.36 -15.80
C ASN A 118 2.85 7.39 -14.34
N GLN A 119 3.69 6.99 -13.38
CA GLN A 119 3.36 7.04 -11.96
C GLN A 119 3.13 8.49 -11.48
N LEU A 120 3.98 9.42 -11.87
CA LEU A 120 3.81 10.84 -11.53
C LEU A 120 2.51 11.42 -12.11
N ASP A 121 2.16 11.04 -13.33
CA ASP A 121 0.93 11.48 -14.00
C ASP A 121 -0.32 10.87 -13.35
N PHE A 122 -0.24 9.61 -12.94
CA PHE A 122 -1.32 8.95 -12.20
C PHE A 122 -1.54 9.56 -10.81
N GLU A 123 -0.47 9.82 -10.06
CA GLU A 123 -0.56 10.48 -8.75
C GLU A 123 -1.19 11.88 -8.87
N GLN A 124 -0.75 12.65 -9.86
CA GLN A 124 -1.33 13.97 -10.13
C GLN A 124 -2.82 13.87 -10.47
N PHE A 125 -3.20 12.92 -11.35
CA PHE A 125 -4.59 12.65 -11.70
C PHE A 125 -5.42 12.23 -10.47
N SER A 126 -4.86 11.43 -9.59
CA SER A 126 -5.52 10.99 -8.36
C SER A 126 -5.83 12.17 -7.43
N LEU A 127 -4.90 13.12 -7.33
CA LEU A 127 -5.05 14.32 -6.49
C LEU A 127 -6.02 15.34 -7.10
N ASP A 128 -6.00 15.53 -8.41
CA ASP A 128 -6.75 16.61 -9.07
C ASP A 128 -8.13 16.19 -9.55
N ASP A 129 -8.23 15.00 -10.15
CA ASP A 129 -9.44 14.53 -10.81
C ASP A 129 -10.25 13.56 -9.95
N LEU A 130 -9.61 12.55 -9.32
CA LEU A 130 -10.31 11.54 -8.52
C LEU A 130 -10.67 12.09 -7.12
N ARG A 131 -9.75 12.77 -6.46
CA ARG A 131 -9.94 13.43 -5.17
C ARG A 131 -10.54 12.51 -4.10
N GLU A 132 -10.11 11.25 -4.06
CA GLU A 132 -10.66 10.20 -3.18
C GLU A 132 -10.75 10.65 -1.71
N THR A 133 -9.72 11.36 -1.22
CA THR A 133 -9.69 11.89 0.15
C THR A 133 -10.74 12.96 0.45
N VAL A 134 -11.43 13.48 -0.57
CA VAL A 134 -12.46 14.51 -0.43
C VAL A 134 -13.86 13.93 -0.64
N VAL A 135 -14.01 12.96 -1.55
CA VAL A 135 -15.34 12.48 -1.97
C VAL A 135 -15.66 11.06 -1.48
N ASN A 136 -14.65 10.32 -0.96
CA ASN A 136 -14.81 8.91 -0.63
C ASN A 136 -14.47 8.62 0.84
N PRO A 137 -15.43 8.60 1.77
CA PRO A 137 -15.17 8.26 3.17
C PRO A 137 -14.69 6.81 3.35
N ALA A 138 -15.06 5.88 2.45
CA ALA A 138 -14.58 4.50 2.52
C ALA A 138 -13.06 4.37 2.26
N ALA A 139 -12.44 5.36 1.59
CA ALA A 139 -10.99 5.39 1.45
C ALA A 139 -10.27 5.53 2.80
N TYR A 140 -10.83 6.32 3.74
CA TYR A 140 -10.25 6.46 5.08
C TYR A 140 -10.37 5.19 5.90
N THR A 141 -11.52 4.52 5.85
CA THR A 141 -11.69 3.24 6.58
C THR A 141 -10.85 2.13 5.97
N ALA A 142 -10.67 2.11 4.64
CA ALA A 142 -9.73 1.22 3.97
C ALA A 142 -8.28 1.50 4.38
N LEU A 143 -7.85 2.78 4.39
CA LEU A 143 -6.52 3.16 4.89
C LEU A 143 -6.26 2.62 6.30
N LEU A 144 -7.24 2.77 7.20
CA LEU A 144 -7.12 2.29 8.58
C LEU A 144 -7.03 0.76 8.63
N GLY A 145 -7.86 0.05 7.89
CA GLY A 145 -7.81 -1.42 7.80
C GLY A 145 -6.48 -1.91 7.22
N ASP A 146 -6.10 -1.40 6.07
CA ASP A 146 -4.85 -1.74 5.36
C ASP A 146 -3.60 -1.43 6.20
N GLY A 147 -3.69 -0.46 7.09
CA GLY A 147 -2.59 -0.11 7.96
C GLY A 147 -2.50 -0.97 9.23
N LEU A 148 -3.59 -1.48 9.75
CA LEU A 148 -3.58 -2.32 10.96
C LEU A 148 -3.34 -3.79 10.62
N ASP A 149 -3.98 -4.31 9.57
CA ASP A 149 -3.96 -5.73 9.23
C ASP A 149 -2.56 -6.34 9.06
N PRO A 150 -1.61 -5.76 8.29
CA PRO A 150 -0.30 -6.37 8.11
C PRO A 150 0.51 -6.49 9.41
N LEU A 151 0.33 -5.57 10.36
CA LEU A 151 1.00 -5.61 11.66
C LEU A 151 0.47 -6.75 12.55
N LEU A 152 -0.79 -7.12 12.34
CA LEU A 152 -1.45 -8.20 13.07
C LEU A 152 -1.22 -9.58 12.44
N THR A 153 -1.23 -9.65 11.10
CA THR A 153 -1.34 -10.92 10.37
C THR A 153 -0.04 -11.40 9.73
N ARG A 154 0.87 -10.48 9.35
CA ARG A 154 2.13 -10.85 8.67
C ARG A 154 3.26 -11.04 9.67
N ASP A 155 4.12 -12.03 9.41
CA ASP A 155 5.25 -12.38 10.28
C ASP A 155 6.60 -11.90 9.68
N PHE A 156 6.76 -10.58 9.56
CA PHE A 156 7.95 -9.94 8.98
C PHE A 156 8.97 -9.47 10.02
N ALA A 157 8.59 -9.40 11.28
CA ALA A 157 9.43 -8.97 12.40
C ALA A 157 8.96 -9.65 13.72
N PRO A 158 9.77 -9.63 14.79
CA PRO A 158 9.34 -10.07 16.10
C PRO A 158 8.03 -9.42 16.52
N ILE A 159 7.13 -10.21 17.12
CA ILE A 159 5.79 -9.75 17.51
C ILE A 159 5.83 -8.50 18.41
N GLU A 160 6.84 -8.38 19.26
CA GLU A 160 7.06 -7.22 20.13
C GLU A 160 7.21 -5.92 19.30
N GLU A 161 8.04 -5.94 18.26
CA GLU A 161 8.28 -4.79 17.37
C GLU A 161 7.03 -4.43 16.58
N ARG A 162 6.33 -5.45 16.04
CA ARG A 162 5.07 -5.23 15.31
C ARG A 162 3.99 -4.59 16.19
N MET A 163 3.90 -5.02 17.47
CA MET A 163 2.95 -4.45 18.41
C MET A 163 3.34 -3.04 18.88
N GLN A 164 4.61 -2.70 18.92
CA GLN A 164 5.05 -1.32 19.13
C GLN A 164 4.65 -0.41 17.94
N SER A 165 4.80 -0.90 16.73
CA SER A 165 4.35 -0.21 15.52
C SER A 165 2.82 -0.05 15.50
N LEU A 166 2.08 -1.11 15.84
CA LEU A 166 0.64 -1.08 15.99
C LEU A 166 0.20 -0.03 17.01
N ARG A 167 0.86 0.05 18.18
CA ARG A 167 0.62 1.10 19.17
C ARG A 167 0.70 2.49 18.55
N GLY A 168 1.78 2.76 17.79
CA GLY A 168 1.96 4.05 17.11
C GLY A 168 0.81 4.38 16.18
N ARG A 169 0.38 3.42 15.35
CA ARG A 169 -0.78 3.60 14.47
C ARG A 169 -2.08 3.83 15.24
N LEU A 170 -2.35 3.02 16.26
CA LEU A 170 -3.56 3.19 17.08
C LEU A 170 -3.62 4.57 17.75
N GLN A 171 -2.51 5.05 18.29
CA GLN A 171 -2.41 6.37 18.91
C GLN A 171 -2.66 7.52 17.93
N ALA A 172 -2.35 7.33 16.64
CA ALA A 172 -2.48 8.34 15.60
C ALA A 172 -3.81 8.27 14.82
N ILE A 173 -4.70 7.31 15.07
CA ILE A 173 -6.04 7.24 14.48
C ILE A 173 -6.83 8.55 14.67
N PRO A 174 -6.81 9.24 15.83
CA PRO A 174 -7.50 10.51 16.00
C PRO A 174 -7.09 11.57 14.96
N SER A 175 -5.83 11.62 14.57
CA SER A 175 -5.36 12.56 13.53
C SER A 175 -5.91 12.23 12.15
N VAL A 176 -6.01 10.94 11.80
CA VAL A 176 -6.61 10.48 10.53
C VAL A 176 -8.09 10.82 10.51
N VAL A 177 -8.82 10.57 11.60
CA VAL A 177 -10.24 10.91 11.74
C VAL A 177 -10.46 12.43 11.64
N ALA A 178 -9.63 13.23 12.30
CA ALA A 178 -9.72 14.69 12.23
C ALA A 178 -9.51 15.19 10.78
N ALA A 179 -8.53 14.65 10.06
CA ALA A 179 -8.31 14.96 8.65
C ALA A 179 -9.53 14.56 7.80
N ALA A 180 -10.11 13.36 8.01
CA ALA A 180 -11.29 12.90 7.31
C ALA A 180 -12.50 13.84 7.54
N LYS A 181 -12.79 14.18 8.78
CA LYS A 181 -13.91 15.07 9.14
C LYS A 181 -13.76 16.46 8.52
N LYS A 182 -12.52 16.97 8.43
CA LYS A 182 -12.24 18.29 7.83
C LYS A 182 -12.36 18.28 6.30
N ARG A 183 -11.94 17.18 5.66
CA ARG A 183 -11.78 17.14 4.19
C ARG A 183 -12.99 16.60 3.44
N LEU A 184 -13.74 15.67 4.05
CA LEU A 184 -14.86 15.01 3.38
C LEU A 184 -15.97 16.01 3.03
N ALA A 185 -16.18 16.17 1.72
CA ALA A 185 -17.20 17.03 1.14
C ALA A 185 -17.87 16.29 -0.04
N SER A 186 -19.18 16.47 -0.18
CA SER A 186 -19.98 15.91 -1.27
C SER A 186 -19.79 14.40 -1.53
N PRO A 187 -19.78 13.55 -0.50
CA PRO A 187 -19.60 12.11 -0.69
C PRO A 187 -20.83 11.51 -1.39
N SER A 188 -20.64 10.32 -1.99
CA SER A 188 -21.76 9.53 -2.45
C SER A 188 -22.39 8.75 -1.28
N ARG A 189 -23.69 8.45 -1.39
CA ARG A 189 -24.40 7.62 -0.42
C ARG A 189 -23.74 6.23 -0.29
N VAL A 190 -23.44 5.60 -1.42
CA VAL A 190 -22.83 4.27 -1.47
C VAL A 190 -21.51 4.23 -0.70
N HIS A 191 -20.60 5.17 -0.96
CA HIS A 191 -19.30 5.21 -0.27
C HIS A 191 -19.48 5.50 1.24
N THR A 192 -20.50 6.31 1.61
CA THR A 192 -20.75 6.64 3.02
C THR A 192 -21.32 5.43 3.77
N GLU A 193 -22.27 4.71 3.20
CA GLU A 193 -22.83 3.48 3.77
C GLU A 193 -21.73 2.41 3.91
N THR A 194 -20.87 2.26 2.90
CA THR A 194 -19.71 1.37 2.98
C THR A 194 -18.77 1.76 4.12
N ALA A 195 -18.44 3.04 4.25
CA ALA A 195 -17.58 3.53 5.32
C ALA A 195 -18.18 3.27 6.72
N ILE A 196 -19.48 3.43 6.87
CA ILE A 196 -20.20 3.15 8.11
C ILE A 196 -20.01 1.68 8.53
N GLU A 197 -20.20 0.74 7.62
CA GLU A 197 -20.05 -0.69 7.93
C GLU A 197 -18.59 -1.08 8.17
N GLN A 198 -17.64 -0.57 7.37
CA GLN A 198 -16.22 -0.80 7.59
C GLN A 198 -15.74 -0.23 8.92
N ASN A 199 -16.21 0.96 9.29
CA ASN A 199 -15.83 1.58 10.57
C ASN A 199 -16.36 0.80 11.78
N LYS A 200 -17.54 0.19 11.71
CA LYS A 200 -18.04 -0.75 12.74
C LYS A 200 -17.07 -1.93 12.90
N GLY A 201 -16.57 -2.47 11.78
CA GLY A 201 -15.57 -3.53 11.81
C GLY A 201 -14.26 -3.10 12.47
N LEU A 202 -13.77 -1.88 12.18
CA LEU A 202 -12.58 -1.32 12.83
C LEU A 202 -12.77 -1.11 14.34
N ILE A 203 -13.93 -0.62 14.75
CA ILE A 203 -14.29 -0.49 16.18
C ILE A 203 -14.27 -1.87 16.85
N ALA A 204 -14.90 -2.87 16.24
CA ALA A 204 -14.94 -4.23 16.78
C ALA A 204 -13.52 -4.83 16.87
N LEU A 205 -12.68 -4.65 15.84
CA LEU A 205 -11.29 -5.09 15.84
C LEU A 205 -10.51 -4.46 17.01
N CYS A 206 -10.58 -3.13 17.18
CA CYS A 206 -9.88 -2.45 18.28
C CYS A 206 -10.44 -2.82 19.67
N LYS A 207 -11.75 -3.06 19.79
CA LYS A 207 -12.38 -3.52 21.04
C LYS A 207 -12.01 -4.96 21.41
N SER A 208 -11.70 -5.82 20.44
CA SER A 208 -11.27 -7.20 20.71
C SER A 208 -9.98 -7.25 21.54
N GLY A 209 -9.16 -6.17 21.48
CA GLY A 209 -7.93 -6.05 22.27
C GLY A 209 -6.80 -6.96 21.79
N PHE A 210 -6.88 -7.50 20.58
CA PHE A 210 -5.82 -8.31 19.92
C PHE A 210 -5.27 -9.46 20.80
N PRO A 211 -6.10 -10.31 21.43
CA PRO A 211 -5.68 -11.24 22.47
C PRO A 211 -4.63 -12.24 21.99
N GLU A 212 -4.71 -12.64 20.72
CA GLU A 212 -3.76 -13.59 20.11
C GLU A 212 -2.35 -13.03 20.03
N GLN A 213 -2.21 -11.76 19.65
CA GLN A 213 -0.93 -11.06 19.52
C GLN A 213 -0.42 -10.61 20.88
N LEU A 214 -1.28 -9.99 21.69
CA LEU A 214 -0.90 -9.46 23.00
C LEU A 214 -0.61 -10.56 24.03
N GLY A 215 -1.08 -11.79 23.79
CA GLY A 215 -0.67 -12.95 24.60
C GLY A 215 0.82 -13.30 24.49
N LYS A 216 1.50 -12.82 23.45
CA LYS A 216 2.88 -13.18 23.09
C LYS A 216 3.91 -12.07 23.38
N VAL A 217 3.50 -10.93 23.91
CA VAL A 217 4.37 -9.76 24.16
C VAL A 217 4.54 -9.48 25.66
N SER A 218 5.52 -8.63 25.98
CA SER A 218 5.77 -8.19 27.35
C SER A 218 4.57 -7.46 27.97
N PRO A 219 4.41 -7.50 29.31
CA PRO A 219 3.31 -6.79 29.97
C PRO A 219 3.30 -5.28 29.75
N SER A 220 4.45 -4.66 29.47
CA SER A 220 4.55 -3.23 29.15
C SER A 220 3.95 -2.93 27.79
N VAL A 221 4.38 -3.64 26.74
CA VAL A 221 3.84 -3.46 25.39
C VAL A 221 2.35 -3.76 25.33
N ARG A 222 1.90 -4.80 26.04
CA ARG A 222 0.47 -5.12 26.14
C ARG A 222 -0.32 -3.92 26.67
N ARG A 223 0.06 -3.37 27.85
CA ARG A 223 -0.63 -2.21 28.44
C ARG A 223 -0.64 -0.99 27.51
N ASP A 224 0.48 -0.73 26.82
CA ASP A 224 0.62 0.40 25.92
C ASP A 224 -0.30 0.25 24.71
N VAL A 225 -0.39 -0.95 24.12
CA VAL A 225 -1.29 -1.23 22.99
C VAL A 225 -2.75 -1.17 23.43
N GLU A 226 -3.11 -1.74 24.59
CA GLU A 226 -4.46 -1.66 25.14
C GLU A 226 -4.89 -0.21 25.40
N GLY A 227 -3.97 0.62 25.92
CA GLY A 227 -4.20 2.06 26.11
C GLY A 227 -4.43 2.79 24.78
N ALA A 228 -3.61 2.51 23.77
CA ALA A 228 -3.73 3.06 22.42
C ALA A 228 -5.03 2.60 21.74
N ALA A 229 -5.43 1.34 21.91
CA ALA A 229 -6.67 0.80 21.37
C ALA A 229 -7.91 1.52 21.95
N LYS A 230 -7.92 1.86 23.23
CA LYS A 230 -9.01 2.65 23.83
C LYS A 230 -9.13 4.04 23.20
N THR A 231 -8.00 4.71 22.95
CA THR A 231 -7.97 6.01 22.26
C THR A 231 -8.48 5.87 20.81
N ALA A 232 -8.06 4.82 20.11
CA ALA A 232 -8.51 4.52 18.76
C ALA A 232 -10.03 4.28 18.71
N VAL A 233 -10.57 3.46 19.63
CA VAL A 233 -12.01 3.16 19.74
C VAL A 233 -12.80 4.43 19.92
N ALA A 234 -12.43 5.29 20.89
CA ALA A 234 -13.14 6.55 21.13
C ALA A 234 -13.21 7.42 19.86
N SER A 235 -12.08 7.54 19.14
CA SER A 235 -12.04 8.33 17.90
C SER A 235 -12.84 7.70 16.76
N LEU A 236 -12.82 6.36 16.63
CA LEU A 236 -13.60 5.65 15.62
C LEU A 236 -15.12 5.73 15.92
N GLU A 237 -15.53 5.75 17.19
CA GLU A 237 -16.93 5.98 17.59
C GLU A 237 -17.38 7.42 17.27
N GLU A 238 -16.52 8.42 17.47
CA GLU A 238 -16.78 9.78 16.98
C GLU A 238 -16.91 9.85 15.46
N PHE A 239 -16.04 9.11 14.74
CA PHE A 239 -16.11 9.04 13.29
C PHE A 239 -17.38 8.33 12.83
N GLN A 240 -17.81 7.27 13.52
CA GLN A 240 -19.08 6.60 13.25
C GLN A 240 -20.27 7.58 13.36
N ALA A 241 -20.31 8.34 14.45
CA ALA A 241 -21.35 9.33 14.65
C ALA A 241 -21.34 10.42 13.56
N PHE A 242 -20.15 10.89 13.15
CA PHE A 242 -20.00 11.83 12.04
C PHE A 242 -20.50 11.25 10.71
N LEU A 243 -20.12 10.00 10.38
CA LEU A 243 -20.57 9.33 9.16
C LEU A 243 -22.09 9.18 9.10
N GLU A 244 -22.73 8.76 10.20
CA GLU A 244 -24.16 8.46 10.25
C GLU A 244 -25.03 9.72 10.36
N LYS A 245 -24.62 10.67 11.22
CA LYS A 245 -25.49 11.80 11.61
C LYS A 245 -25.21 13.07 10.81
N ASP A 246 -24.00 13.24 10.32
CA ASP A 246 -23.58 14.44 9.59
C ASP A 246 -23.39 14.16 8.09
N LEU A 247 -22.58 13.15 7.75
CA LEU A 247 -22.15 12.93 6.38
C LEU A 247 -23.23 12.24 5.53
N LEU A 248 -23.86 11.18 6.04
CA LEU A 248 -24.87 10.41 5.32
C LEU A 248 -26.09 11.24 4.91
N PRO A 249 -26.66 12.13 5.75
CA PRO A 249 -27.79 12.98 5.33
C PRO A 249 -27.48 13.92 4.16
N ARG A 250 -26.20 14.30 3.98
CA ARG A 250 -25.75 15.19 2.89
C ARG A 250 -25.00 14.46 1.79
N ALA A 251 -25.03 13.13 1.77
CA ALA A 251 -24.34 12.30 0.79
C ALA A 251 -25.14 12.23 -0.52
N THR A 252 -24.99 13.24 -1.36
CA THR A 252 -25.68 13.40 -2.66
C THR A 252 -24.78 13.24 -3.87
N GLY A 253 -23.47 13.02 -3.66
CA GLY A 253 -22.50 12.83 -4.73
C GLY A 253 -22.73 11.55 -5.54
N ASP A 254 -22.23 11.51 -6.76
CA ASP A 254 -22.22 10.28 -7.57
C ASP A 254 -20.95 9.46 -7.24
N PHE A 255 -21.12 8.16 -7.02
CA PHE A 255 -19.99 7.24 -6.82
C PHE A 255 -19.24 6.92 -8.11
N ARG A 256 -19.87 7.19 -9.26
CA ARG A 256 -19.26 6.96 -10.56
C ARG A 256 -18.29 8.09 -10.90
N ILE A 257 -17.07 7.75 -11.29
CA ILE A 257 -16.09 8.75 -11.72
C ILE A 257 -16.40 9.38 -13.09
N GLY A 258 -17.34 8.79 -13.82
CA GLY A 258 -17.75 9.22 -15.16
C GLY A 258 -16.81 8.74 -16.25
N LYS A 259 -17.34 8.71 -17.50
CA LYS A 259 -16.64 8.13 -18.68
C LYS A 259 -15.25 8.75 -18.90
N ALA A 260 -15.15 10.07 -18.92
CA ALA A 260 -13.89 10.76 -19.23
C ALA A 260 -12.76 10.45 -18.22
N ARG A 261 -13.09 10.46 -16.90
CA ARG A 261 -12.11 10.11 -15.86
C ARG A 261 -11.79 8.62 -15.89
N PHE A 262 -12.76 7.76 -16.17
CA PHE A 262 -12.54 6.33 -16.32
C PHE A 262 -11.60 6.01 -17.48
N GLU A 263 -11.82 6.60 -18.66
CA GLU A 263 -10.94 6.44 -19.82
C GLU A 263 -9.52 6.97 -19.54
N LYS A 264 -9.41 8.11 -18.83
CA LYS A 264 -8.11 8.64 -18.41
C LYS A 264 -7.40 7.70 -17.42
N LYS A 265 -8.14 7.13 -16.45
CA LYS A 265 -7.62 6.15 -15.50
C LYS A 265 -7.09 4.89 -16.18
N LEU A 266 -7.80 4.38 -17.19
CA LEU A 266 -7.37 3.19 -17.93
C LEU A 266 -6.01 3.38 -18.65
N ARG A 267 -5.71 4.58 -19.12
CA ARG A 267 -4.42 4.87 -19.78
C ARG A 267 -3.20 4.73 -18.88
N PHE A 268 -3.39 4.77 -17.57
CA PHE A 268 -2.31 4.57 -16.62
C PHE A 268 -2.08 3.09 -16.29
N THR A 269 -3.03 2.20 -16.64
CA THR A 269 -3.00 0.77 -16.31
C THR A 269 -2.81 -0.13 -17.52
N LEU A 270 -2.98 0.41 -18.72
CA LEU A 270 -2.80 -0.28 -20.01
C LEU A 270 -1.58 0.26 -20.75
#